data_5b0fbee250bd0765a4b7e62cd9536fec
#
_entry.id   5b0fbee250bd0765a4b7e62cd9536fec
#
_cell.length_a   1.000
_cell.length_b   1.000
_cell.length_c   1.000
_cell.angle_alpha   90.00
_cell.angle_beta   90.00
_cell.angle_gamma   90.00
#
_symmetry.space_group_name_H-M   'P 1'
#
loop_
_entity.id
_entity.type
_entity.pdbx_description
1 polymer ?
#
loop_
_entity_poly.entity_id
_entity_poly.type
_entity_poly.pdbx_seq_one_letter_code
_entity_poly.pdbx_strand_id
1 'polypeptide(L)'
;NDAVASLVHVIEGKDPRGVVGLWKDMVDWVHKGNNEGAVNGAIAAIDVALWDLKAKIADEPLWRTLGAREGRAKAYASDIGYNLSDEELHAFYSRMADVGVDGGKIKVGLNMKDDLRRIGIMRDAFRKVKDRPYLMIDSNEYWSAKQSIRYINEIEKHYEIFWAEEPARRWDFDGLRQVSRNVSAAVASGENLNDIGQMYPLISQQAIDIANVGVGHSGITGARQVSNMCYAYEIPVTMMNCPANFMAPLAAALPNHNMMEVVDPGREGAFDSWDNHIEDGWIVMGNKPGLGIEVNEDKIKAMQAVDFGRKPGFPFPRREGAALWIKDIEPGEVSWK
;
A
#
# COMPACT_ATOMS: atom_id res chain seq x y z
N ASN A 1 8.39 19.77 2.30
CA ASN A 1 8.09 21.10 1.74
C ASN A 1 9.17 21.57 0.74
N ASP A 2 10.48 21.47 1.06
CA ASP A 2 11.54 21.98 0.19
C ASP A 2 11.60 21.28 -1.16
N ALA A 3 11.40 19.96 -1.20
CA ALA A 3 11.36 19.20 -2.45
C ALA A 3 10.17 19.61 -3.34
N VAL A 4 8.99 19.88 -2.76
CA VAL A 4 7.84 20.40 -3.51
C VAL A 4 8.15 21.79 -4.05
N ALA A 5 8.67 22.70 -3.21
CA ALA A 5 9.04 24.06 -3.61
C ALA A 5 10.04 24.06 -4.78
N SER A 6 11.00 23.12 -4.78
CA SER A 6 11.98 22.99 -5.87
C SER A 6 11.40 22.57 -7.22
N LEU A 7 10.18 22.02 -7.25
CA LEU A 7 9.51 21.56 -8.46
C LEU A 7 8.48 22.56 -9.01
N VAL A 8 8.02 23.52 -8.19
CA VAL A 8 6.98 24.49 -8.60
C VAL A 8 7.34 25.21 -9.88
N HIS A 9 8.58 25.69 -10.01
CA HIS A 9 9.03 26.43 -11.21
C HIS A 9 9.00 25.58 -12.50
N VAL A 10 9.01 24.25 -12.37
CA VAL A 10 8.94 23.34 -13.53
C VAL A 10 7.54 23.35 -14.16
N ILE A 11 6.50 23.56 -13.33
CA ILE A 11 5.09 23.44 -13.73
C ILE A 11 4.36 24.80 -13.77
N GLU A 12 4.90 25.83 -13.14
CA GLU A 12 4.29 27.15 -13.02
C GLU A 12 3.94 27.73 -14.41
N GLY A 13 2.73 28.27 -14.53
CA GLY A 13 2.22 28.87 -15.77
C GLY A 13 1.84 27.90 -16.88
N LYS A 14 1.98 26.57 -16.66
CA LYS A 14 1.57 25.54 -17.63
C LYS A 14 0.12 25.10 -17.41
N ASP A 15 -0.51 24.56 -18.46
CA ASP A 15 -1.88 24.05 -18.40
C ASP A 15 -1.94 22.81 -17.47
N PRO A 16 -2.65 22.87 -16.34
CA PRO A 16 -2.71 21.76 -15.38
C PRO A 16 -3.42 20.51 -15.93
N ARG A 17 -4.18 20.62 -17.02
CA ARG A 17 -4.86 19.48 -17.64
C ARG A 17 -3.89 18.51 -18.31
N GLY A 18 -2.68 18.97 -18.61
CA GLY A 18 -1.60 18.16 -19.20
C GLY A 18 -0.81 17.33 -18.19
N VAL A 19 -1.48 16.67 -17.25
CA VAL A 19 -0.87 16.02 -16.05
C VAL A 19 0.32 15.15 -16.40
N VAL A 20 0.18 14.25 -17.37
CA VAL A 20 1.27 13.31 -17.75
C VAL A 20 2.49 14.04 -18.30
N GLY A 21 2.27 15.12 -19.07
CA GLY A 21 3.37 15.96 -19.58
C GLY A 21 4.10 16.70 -18.45
N LEU A 22 3.33 17.27 -17.50
CA LEU A 22 3.89 17.96 -16.33
C LEU A 22 4.64 16.99 -15.43
N TRP A 23 4.09 15.78 -15.21
CA TRP A 23 4.76 14.71 -14.48
C TRP A 23 6.11 14.37 -15.17
N LYS A 24 6.11 14.20 -16.48
CA LYS A 24 7.35 13.94 -17.22
C LYS A 24 8.37 15.06 -17.07
N ASP A 25 7.94 16.32 -17.15
CA ASP A 25 8.83 17.48 -16.99
C ASP A 25 9.49 17.47 -15.59
N MET A 26 8.75 17.13 -14.54
CA MET A 26 9.30 17.01 -13.18
C MET A 26 10.30 15.86 -13.07
N VAL A 27 9.98 14.68 -13.62
CA VAL A 27 10.90 13.53 -13.63
C VAL A 27 12.18 13.85 -14.40
N ASP A 28 12.07 14.47 -15.57
CA ASP A 28 13.24 14.88 -16.37
C ASP A 28 14.11 15.92 -15.64
N TRP A 29 13.49 16.84 -14.92
CA TRP A 29 14.21 17.84 -14.14
C TRP A 29 15.12 17.23 -13.08
N VAL A 30 14.64 16.19 -12.39
CA VAL A 30 15.36 15.56 -11.28
C VAL A 30 16.25 14.38 -11.68
N HIS A 31 16.33 14.04 -12.97
CA HIS A 31 16.97 12.81 -13.45
C HIS A 31 18.40 12.56 -12.96
N LYS A 32 19.21 13.62 -12.76
CA LYS A 32 20.58 13.51 -12.23
C LYS A 32 20.64 13.41 -10.71
N GLY A 33 19.62 13.93 -10.03
CA GLY A 33 19.51 13.91 -8.57
C GLY A 33 18.83 12.68 -8.00
N ASN A 34 18.38 11.80 -8.88
CA ASN A 34 17.59 10.62 -8.59
C ASN A 34 16.11 10.90 -8.23
N ASN A 35 15.20 10.12 -8.82
CA ASN A 35 13.77 10.18 -8.56
C ASN A 35 13.39 9.23 -7.40
N GLU A 36 13.98 9.42 -6.23
CA GLU A 36 13.76 8.58 -5.07
C GLU A 36 13.46 9.38 -3.80
N GLY A 37 12.93 8.71 -2.79
CA GLY A 37 12.72 9.28 -1.47
C GLY A 37 11.86 10.53 -1.48
N ALA A 38 12.33 11.61 -0.85
CA ALA A 38 11.59 12.87 -0.69
C ALA A 38 11.25 13.54 -2.03
N VAL A 39 12.10 13.41 -3.03
CA VAL A 39 11.90 14.00 -4.37
C VAL A 39 10.78 13.27 -5.09
N ASN A 40 10.79 11.93 -5.08
CA ASN A 40 9.70 11.12 -5.61
C ASN A 40 8.37 11.40 -4.88
N GLY A 41 8.41 11.52 -3.56
CA GLY A 41 7.24 11.90 -2.77
C GLY A 41 6.68 13.28 -3.14
N ALA A 42 7.55 14.23 -3.49
CA ALA A 42 7.13 15.57 -3.95
C ALA A 42 6.47 15.50 -5.34
N ILE A 43 7.06 14.75 -6.28
CA ILE A 43 6.46 14.51 -7.60
C ILE A 43 5.08 13.85 -7.45
N ALA A 44 4.99 12.81 -6.60
CA ALA A 44 3.75 12.11 -6.33
C ALA A 44 2.66 13.04 -5.77
N ALA A 45 3.00 13.90 -4.82
CA ALA A 45 2.05 14.86 -4.24
C ALA A 45 1.52 15.87 -5.27
N ILE A 46 2.40 16.40 -6.11
CA ILE A 46 2.03 17.33 -7.19
C ILE A 46 1.19 16.61 -8.24
N ASP A 47 1.56 15.40 -8.63
CA ASP A 47 0.82 14.60 -9.62
C ASP A 47 -0.62 14.32 -9.16
N VAL A 48 -0.81 13.90 -7.91
CA VAL A 48 -2.14 13.69 -7.32
C VAL A 48 -2.95 14.99 -7.33
N ALA A 49 -2.33 16.12 -6.95
CA ALA A 49 -3.01 17.42 -6.97
C ALA A 49 -3.39 17.86 -8.39
N LEU A 50 -2.56 17.59 -9.38
CA LEU A 50 -2.86 17.87 -10.79
C LEU A 50 -4.00 17.00 -11.34
N TRP A 51 -4.05 15.73 -10.98
CA TRP A 51 -5.17 14.85 -11.33
C TRP A 51 -6.48 15.31 -10.68
N ASP A 52 -6.44 15.68 -9.40
CA ASP A 52 -7.59 16.26 -8.69
C ASP A 52 -8.09 17.54 -9.37
N LEU A 53 -7.18 18.47 -9.67
CA LEU A 53 -7.49 19.72 -10.36
C LEU A 53 -8.07 19.48 -11.76
N LYS A 54 -7.48 18.56 -12.53
CA LYS A 54 -7.99 18.21 -13.87
C LYS A 54 -9.42 17.71 -13.82
N ALA A 55 -9.75 16.83 -12.89
CA ALA A 55 -11.09 16.30 -12.72
C ALA A 55 -12.08 17.40 -12.24
N LYS A 56 -11.64 18.29 -11.34
CA LYS A 56 -12.42 19.46 -10.92
C LYS A 56 -12.70 20.43 -12.06
N ILE A 57 -11.75 20.69 -12.95
CA ILE A 57 -11.97 21.51 -14.16
C ILE A 57 -13.02 20.87 -15.09
N ALA A 58 -13.05 19.54 -15.17
CA ALA A 58 -14.03 18.80 -15.95
C ALA A 58 -15.39 18.63 -15.25
N ASP A 59 -15.51 19.08 -14.01
CA ASP A 59 -16.69 18.91 -13.13
C ASP A 59 -17.12 17.44 -12.99
N GLU A 60 -16.14 16.55 -12.83
CA GLU A 60 -16.40 15.12 -12.65
C GLU A 60 -15.51 14.49 -11.55
N PRO A 61 -15.94 13.36 -10.96
CA PRO A 61 -15.11 12.65 -9.99
C PRO A 61 -13.88 12.04 -10.67
N LEU A 62 -12.77 12.01 -9.95
CA LEU A 62 -11.48 11.55 -10.48
C LEU A 62 -11.53 10.10 -11.02
N TRP A 63 -12.31 9.21 -10.39
CA TRP A 63 -12.44 7.84 -10.88
C TRP A 63 -13.01 7.79 -12.32
N ARG A 64 -13.92 8.72 -12.68
CA ARG A 64 -14.46 8.84 -14.04
C ARG A 64 -13.43 9.42 -15.00
N THR A 65 -12.72 10.46 -14.62
CA THR A 65 -11.61 11.05 -15.37
C THR A 65 -10.54 10.00 -15.70
N LEU A 66 -10.29 9.07 -14.81
CA LEU A 66 -9.33 7.96 -15.02
C LEU A 66 -9.90 6.81 -15.85
N GLY A 67 -11.20 6.82 -16.16
CA GLY A 67 -11.85 5.87 -17.05
C GLY A 67 -12.47 4.66 -16.34
N ALA A 68 -12.68 4.71 -15.03
CA ALA A 68 -13.41 3.67 -14.33
C ALA A 68 -14.89 3.62 -14.74
N ARG A 69 -15.43 2.41 -14.86
CA ARG A 69 -16.87 2.20 -15.15
C ARG A 69 -17.73 2.51 -13.93
N GLU A 70 -17.22 2.20 -12.75
CA GLU A 70 -17.90 2.37 -11.47
C GLU A 70 -16.92 2.95 -10.45
N GLY A 71 -17.42 3.81 -9.55
CA GLY A 71 -16.60 4.43 -8.50
C GLY A 71 -16.40 3.50 -7.30
N ARG A 72 -15.88 2.29 -7.49
CA ARG A 72 -15.62 1.37 -6.38
C ARG A 72 -14.39 0.51 -6.57
N ALA A 73 -13.73 0.17 -5.46
CA ALA A 73 -12.58 -0.72 -5.41
C ALA A 73 -12.76 -1.74 -4.27
N LYS A 74 -12.44 -3.01 -4.49
CA LYS A 74 -12.51 -4.05 -3.46
C LYS A 74 -11.52 -3.74 -2.34
N ALA A 75 -11.97 -3.80 -1.09
CA ALA A 75 -11.15 -3.50 0.07
C ALA A 75 -10.62 -4.76 0.77
N TYR A 76 -9.44 -4.67 1.40
CA TYR A 76 -9.00 -5.57 2.45
C TYR A 76 -8.51 -4.77 3.66
N ALA A 77 -8.69 -5.30 4.86
CA ALA A 77 -8.26 -4.63 6.08
C ALA A 77 -6.77 -4.84 6.32
N SER A 78 -6.04 -3.78 6.69
CA SER A 78 -4.64 -3.88 7.09
C SER A 78 -4.43 -3.31 8.48
N ASP A 79 -3.93 -4.15 9.37
CA ASP A 79 -3.36 -3.69 10.64
C ASP A 79 -1.90 -3.30 10.40
N ILE A 80 -1.57 -2.04 10.66
CA ILE A 80 -0.20 -1.52 10.47
C ILE A 80 0.66 -1.82 11.70
N GLY A 81 0.12 -2.41 12.78
CA GLY A 81 0.79 -2.46 14.06
C GLY A 81 0.94 -3.84 14.68
N TYR A 82 2.19 -4.17 15.05
CA TYR A 82 2.49 -5.26 15.96
C TYR A 82 2.09 -4.98 17.42
N ASN A 83 1.78 -3.75 17.73
CA ASN A 83 1.58 -3.23 19.09
C ASN A 83 0.13 -3.30 19.60
N LEU A 84 -0.78 -3.87 18.81
CA LEU A 84 -2.16 -4.09 19.26
C LEU A 84 -2.24 -5.32 20.17
N SER A 85 -2.98 -5.19 21.28
CA SER A 85 -3.39 -6.35 22.08
C SER A 85 -4.30 -7.27 21.27
N ASP A 86 -4.55 -8.48 21.76
CA ASP A 86 -5.46 -9.42 21.10
C ASP A 86 -6.88 -8.87 20.98
N GLU A 87 -7.34 -8.15 22.00
CA GLU A 87 -8.64 -7.51 22.05
C GLU A 87 -8.74 -6.36 21.04
N GLU A 88 -7.71 -5.52 20.96
CA GLU A 88 -7.64 -4.41 19.99
C GLU A 88 -7.58 -4.94 18.55
N LEU A 89 -6.78 -5.97 18.31
CA LEU A 89 -6.66 -6.63 17.02
C LEU A 89 -8.00 -7.24 16.57
N HIS A 90 -8.65 -7.98 17.46
CA HIS A 90 -9.98 -8.54 17.21
C HIS A 90 -11.01 -7.44 16.94
N ALA A 91 -11.00 -6.37 17.73
CA ALA A 91 -11.91 -5.25 17.57
C ALA A 91 -11.73 -4.53 16.22
N PHE A 92 -10.47 -4.32 15.79
CA PHE A 92 -10.16 -3.73 14.48
C PHE A 92 -10.73 -4.56 13.34
N TYR A 93 -10.39 -5.85 13.25
CA TYR A 93 -10.88 -6.69 12.15
C TYR A 93 -12.39 -6.93 12.22
N SER A 94 -12.98 -6.96 13.42
CA SER A 94 -14.42 -7.07 13.58
C SER A 94 -15.17 -5.85 13.02
N ARG A 95 -14.67 -4.62 13.27
CA ARG A 95 -15.25 -3.39 12.68
C ARG A 95 -15.17 -3.42 11.14
N MET A 96 -14.07 -3.91 10.60
CA MET A 96 -13.91 -4.03 9.15
C MET A 96 -14.87 -5.09 8.57
N ALA A 97 -15.06 -6.20 9.26
CA ALA A 97 -16.03 -7.22 8.89
C ALA A 97 -17.49 -6.72 9.00
N ASP A 98 -17.80 -5.79 9.93
CA ASP A 98 -19.14 -5.20 10.07
C ASP A 98 -19.54 -4.36 8.84
N VAL A 99 -18.58 -3.83 8.09
CA VAL A 99 -18.80 -3.14 6.81
C VAL A 99 -18.57 -4.05 5.59
N GLY A 100 -18.58 -5.38 5.79
CA GLY A 100 -18.54 -6.37 4.71
C GLY A 100 -17.15 -6.72 4.16
N VAL A 101 -16.06 -6.21 4.74
CA VAL A 101 -14.71 -6.63 4.34
C VAL A 101 -14.51 -8.10 4.69
N ASP A 102 -14.01 -8.90 3.75
CA ASP A 102 -13.94 -10.36 3.83
C ASP A 102 -12.53 -10.92 3.97
N GLY A 103 -11.57 -10.07 4.33
CA GLY A 103 -10.19 -10.48 4.56
C GLY A 103 -9.30 -9.36 5.08
N GLY A 104 -8.14 -9.74 5.58
CA GLY A 104 -7.19 -8.80 6.15
C GLY A 104 -5.74 -9.25 6.05
N LYS A 105 -4.84 -8.30 6.23
CA LYS A 105 -3.40 -8.47 6.28
C LYS A 105 -2.89 -8.20 7.69
N ILE A 106 -1.92 -8.99 8.13
CA ILE A 106 -1.33 -8.89 9.46
C ILE A 106 0.19 -8.99 9.37
N LYS A 107 0.88 -8.19 10.19
CA LYS A 107 2.34 -8.24 10.30
C LYS A 107 2.79 -9.51 11.01
N VAL A 108 3.80 -10.19 10.45
CA VAL A 108 4.36 -11.44 10.94
C VAL A 108 5.89 -11.42 10.89
N GLY A 109 6.53 -12.38 11.54
CA GLY A 109 7.95 -12.66 11.33
C GLY A 109 8.83 -12.56 12.56
N LEU A 110 8.31 -12.10 13.70
CA LEU A 110 9.09 -11.95 14.91
C LEU A 110 9.00 -13.18 15.84
N ASN A 111 7.82 -13.79 15.93
CA ASN A 111 7.59 -14.96 16.79
C ASN A 111 6.50 -15.84 16.19
N MET A 112 6.85 -17.07 15.80
CA MET A 112 5.94 -18.01 15.13
C MET A 112 4.68 -18.29 15.94
N LYS A 113 4.82 -18.50 17.25
CA LYS A 113 3.68 -18.82 18.10
C LYS A 113 2.67 -17.67 18.17
N ASP A 114 3.19 -16.44 18.31
CA ASP A 114 2.36 -15.24 18.32
C ASP A 114 1.73 -14.96 16.95
N ASP A 115 2.49 -15.15 15.89
CA ASP A 115 1.98 -14.95 14.53
C ASP A 115 0.83 -15.91 14.23
N LEU A 116 0.94 -17.19 14.55
CA LEU A 116 -0.14 -18.17 14.40
C LEU A 116 -1.36 -17.79 15.23
N ARG A 117 -1.19 -17.35 16.48
CA ARG A 117 -2.29 -16.91 17.33
C ARG A 117 -2.99 -15.67 16.74
N ARG A 118 -2.25 -14.66 16.30
CA ARG A 118 -2.76 -13.41 15.75
C ARG A 118 -3.47 -13.61 14.41
N ILE A 119 -2.94 -14.48 13.54
CA ILE A 119 -3.63 -14.89 12.30
C ILE A 119 -4.98 -15.55 12.63
N GLY A 120 -5.03 -16.37 13.68
CA GLY A 120 -6.27 -16.98 14.16
C GLY A 120 -7.32 -15.96 14.58
N ILE A 121 -6.92 -14.92 15.33
CA ILE A 121 -7.79 -13.82 15.75
C ILE A 121 -8.36 -13.07 14.52
N MET A 122 -7.51 -12.74 13.56
CA MET A 122 -7.93 -12.10 12.30
C MET A 122 -8.95 -12.98 11.53
N ARG A 123 -8.63 -14.25 11.34
CA ARG A 123 -9.53 -15.22 10.69
C ARG A 123 -10.90 -15.26 11.36
N ASP A 124 -10.92 -15.38 12.67
CA ASP A 124 -12.16 -15.56 13.42
C ASP A 124 -13.05 -14.31 13.36
N ALA A 125 -12.45 -13.11 13.31
CA ALA A 125 -13.19 -11.87 13.10
C ALA A 125 -13.89 -11.81 11.73
N PHE A 126 -13.26 -12.33 10.66
CA PHE A 126 -13.84 -12.29 9.30
C PHE A 126 -14.78 -13.45 8.98
N ARG A 127 -14.81 -14.51 9.79
CA ARG A 127 -15.70 -15.67 9.54
C ARG A 127 -17.18 -15.32 9.52
N LYS A 128 -17.59 -14.22 10.14
CA LYS A 128 -18.98 -13.74 10.07
C LYS A 128 -19.39 -13.25 8.68
N VAL A 129 -18.41 -12.85 7.84
CA VAL A 129 -18.64 -12.39 6.46
C VAL A 129 -18.40 -13.51 5.46
N LYS A 130 -17.36 -14.31 5.68
CA LYS A 130 -16.92 -15.35 4.74
C LYS A 130 -16.36 -16.54 5.50
N ASP A 131 -16.81 -17.73 5.19
CA ASP A 131 -16.37 -18.96 5.86
C ASP A 131 -14.85 -19.22 5.71
N ARG A 132 -14.30 -18.96 4.52
CA ARG A 132 -12.87 -18.97 4.21
C ARG A 132 -12.41 -17.56 3.85
N PRO A 133 -12.10 -16.69 4.84
CA PRO A 133 -11.71 -15.31 4.58
C PRO A 133 -10.33 -15.25 3.91
N TYR A 134 -10.07 -14.17 3.20
CA TYR A 134 -8.75 -13.89 2.64
C TYR A 134 -7.79 -13.49 3.77
N LEU A 135 -6.81 -14.34 4.04
CA LEU A 135 -5.77 -14.11 5.05
C LEU A 135 -4.47 -13.75 4.34
N MET A 136 -3.91 -12.60 4.67
CA MET A 136 -2.64 -12.12 4.15
C MET A 136 -1.66 -11.87 5.27
N ILE A 137 -0.40 -12.13 5.00
CA ILE A 137 0.70 -11.91 5.95
C ILE A 137 1.74 -10.96 5.34
N ASP A 138 2.42 -10.19 6.19
CA ASP A 138 3.40 -9.22 5.74
C ASP A 138 4.60 -9.20 6.68
N SER A 139 5.77 -9.51 6.18
CA SER A 139 7.02 -9.53 6.95
C SER A 139 7.93 -8.32 6.70
N ASN A 140 7.53 -7.37 5.89
CA ASN A 140 8.27 -6.15 5.59
C ASN A 140 9.76 -6.38 5.33
N GLU A 141 10.07 -7.30 4.42
CA GLU A 141 11.43 -7.64 4.00
C GLU A 141 12.34 -8.20 5.13
N TYR A 142 11.75 -8.68 6.23
CA TYR A 142 12.53 -9.10 7.39
C TYR A 142 13.35 -10.38 7.13
N TRP A 143 12.83 -11.31 6.33
CA TRP A 143 13.44 -12.61 6.10
C TRP A 143 14.44 -12.64 4.93
N SER A 144 15.24 -13.70 4.86
CA SER A 144 15.87 -14.17 3.62
C SER A 144 14.92 -15.14 2.91
N ALA A 145 15.13 -15.40 1.62
CA ALA A 145 14.30 -16.34 0.86
C ALA A 145 14.17 -17.72 1.54
N LYS A 146 15.26 -18.26 2.10
CA LYS A 146 15.24 -19.55 2.82
C LYS A 146 14.42 -19.51 4.11
N GLN A 147 14.50 -18.42 4.86
CA GLN A 147 13.71 -18.22 6.06
C GLN A 147 12.23 -18.07 5.71
N SER A 148 11.92 -17.28 4.69
CA SER A 148 10.55 -17.07 4.19
C SER A 148 9.88 -18.39 3.85
N ILE A 149 10.54 -19.22 3.02
CA ILE A 149 10.00 -20.51 2.61
C ILE A 149 9.68 -21.39 3.84
N ARG A 150 10.58 -21.44 4.81
CA ARG A 150 10.35 -22.23 6.03
C ARG A 150 9.20 -21.67 6.88
N TYR A 151 9.19 -20.36 7.04
CA TYR A 151 8.23 -19.68 7.91
C TYR A 151 6.82 -19.71 7.32
N ILE A 152 6.69 -19.40 6.04
CA ILE A 152 5.41 -19.42 5.34
C ILE A 152 4.85 -20.85 5.27
N ASN A 153 5.67 -21.84 4.90
CA ASN A 153 5.25 -23.24 4.90
C ASN A 153 4.80 -23.74 6.28
N GLU A 154 5.36 -23.21 7.38
CA GLU A 154 4.87 -23.54 8.73
C GLU A 154 3.50 -22.92 8.99
N ILE A 155 3.29 -21.65 8.63
CA ILE A 155 1.99 -20.99 8.74
C ILE A 155 0.94 -21.70 7.90
N GLU A 156 1.27 -22.14 6.68
CA GLU A 156 0.38 -22.80 5.74
C GLU A 156 -0.12 -24.18 6.23
N LYS A 157 0.54 -24.81 7.21
CA LYS A 157 0.02 -26.01 7.87
C LYS A 157 -1.26 -25.72 8.70
N HIS A 158 -1.46 -24.47 9.11
CA HIS A 158 -2.52 -24.06 10.01
C HIS A 158 -3.59 -23.18 9.32
N TYR A 159 -3.17 -22.40 8.31
CA TYR A 159 -4.00 -21.41 7.64
C TYR A 159 -3.80 -21.41 6.13
N GLU A 160 -4.87 -21.24 5.38
CA GLU A 160 -4.79 -20.93 3.95
C GLU A 160 -4.44 -19.45 3.81
N ILE A 161 -3.24 -19.15 3.33
CA ILE A 161 -2.74 -17.79 3.13
C ILE A 161 -2.95 -17.38 1.68
N PHE A 162 -3.63 -16.25 1.48
CA PHE A 162 -3.91 -15.74 0.14
C PHE A 162 -2.68 -15.11 -0.50
N TRP A 163 -1.95 -14.25 0.24
CA TRP A 163 -0.60 -13.84 -0.15
C TRP A 163 0.31 -13.60 1.05
N ALA A 164 1.62 -13.73 0.78
CA ALA A 164 2.71 -13.32 1.66
C ALA A 164 3.39 -12.09 1.06
N GLU A 165 3.33 -10.98 1.80
CA GLU A 165 3.86 -9.69 1.38
C GLU A 165 5.27 -9.48 1.87
N GLU A 166 6.12 -8.95 0.97
CA GLU A 166 7.53 -8.64 1.20
C GLU A 166 8.31 -9.73 1.95
N PRO A 167 8.21 -11.00 1.49
CA PRO A 167 8.86 -12.10 2.21
C PRO A 167 10.39 -12.07 2.14
N ALA A 168 10.96 -11.32 1.19
CA ALA A 168 12.40 -11.09 1.03
C ALA A 168 12.65 -9.64 0.58
N ARG A 169 13.92 -9.26 0.48
CA ARG A 169 14.31 -7.90 0.08
C ARG A 169 13.87 -7.60 -1.35
N ARG A 170 13.38 -6.36 -1.57
CA ARG A 170 12.89 -5.86 -2.87
C ARG A 170 13.90 -5.96 -4.01
N TRP A 171 15.20 -6.02 -3.73
CA TRP A 171 16.26 -6.20 -4.71
C TRP A 171 16.70 -7.64 -4.92
N ASP A 172 16.22 -8.59 -4.11
CA ASP A 172 16.51 -10.02 -4.22
C ASP A 172 15.46 -10.71 -5.10
N PHE A 173 15.46 -10.38 -6.39
CA PHE A 173 14.48 -10.90 -7.36
C PHE A 173 14.51 -12.42 -7.47
N ASP A 174 15.71 -13.02 -7.46
CA ASP A 174 15.86 -14.47 -7.46
C ASP A 174 15.33 -15.11 -6.18
N GLY A 175 15.59 -14.48 -5.04
CA GLY A 175 15.06 -14.92 -3.75
C GLY A 175 13.54 -14.85 -3.69
N LEU A 176 12.92 -13.75 -4.12
CA LEU A 176 11.46 -13.59 -4.19
C LEU A 176 10.85 -14.67 -5.09
N ARG A 177 11.43 -14.91 -6.28
CA ARG A 177 10.99 -15.98 -7.19
C ARG A 177 11.14 -17.37 -6.58
N GLN A 178 12.22 -17.63 -5.80
CA GLN A 178 12.36 -18.87 -5.07
C GLN A 178 11.26 -19.04 -4.02
N VAL A 179 10.88 -17.96 -3.30
CA VAL A 179 9.76 -18.01 -2.35
C VAL A 179 8.48 -18.35 -3.09
N SER A 180 8.10 -17.60 -4.13
CA SER A 180 6.90 -17.82 -4.93
C SER A 180 6.75 -19.28 -5.40
N ARG A 181 7.84 -19.90 -5.82
CA ARG A 181 7.83 -21.30 -6.31
C ARG A 181 7.79 -22.37 -5.23
N ASN A 182 8.00 -22.02 -3.96
CA ASN A 182 8.15 -22.99 -2.87
C ASN A 182 7.15 -22.78 -1.71
N VAL A 183 6.17 -21.92 -1.89
CA VAL A 183 5.03 -21.72 -0.98
C VAL A 183 3.72 -21.77 -1.77
N SER A 184 2.59 -21.99 -1.10
CA SER A 184 1.26 -22.00 -1.76
C SER A 184 0.67 -20.61 -1.87
N ALA A 185 1.00 -19.71 -0.92
CA ALA A 185 0.59 -18.32 -0.93
C ALA A 185 1.19 -17.58 -2.13
N ALA A 186 0.43 -16.69 -2.76
CA ALA A 186 1.00 -15.76 -3.72
C ALA A 186 2.03 -14.85 -3.04
N VAL A 187 3.11 -14.50 -3.73
CA VAL A 187 4.11 -13.55 -3.23
C VAL A 187 3.76 -12.15 -3.72
N ALA A 188 3.54 -11.23 -2.79
CA ALA A 188 3.28 -9.82 -3.09
C ALA A 188 4.48 -8.94 -2.69
N SER A 189 4.85 -7.99 -3.54
CA SER A 189 5.90 -7.02 -3.22
C SER A 189 5.87 -5.82 -4.18
N GLY A 190 6.61 -4.76 -3.84
CA GLY A 190 6.80 -3.60 -4.70
C GLY A 190 6.50 -2.25 -4.04
N GLU A 191 5.81 -2.20 -2.90
CA GLU A 191 5.37 -0.95 -2.27
C GLU A 191 6.50 0.05 -1.99
N ASN A 192 7.70 -0.47 -1.76
CA ASN A 192 8.90 0.30 -1.42
C ASN A 192 9.77 0.64 -2.63
N LEU A 193 9.31 0.39 -3.86
CA LEU A 193 9.92 0.84 -5.10
C LEU A 193 9.26 2.13 -5.59
N ASN A 194 9.96 2.92 -6.39
CA ASN A 194 9.52 4.30 -6.67
C ASN A 194 9.01 4.53 -8.10
N ASP A 195 9.46 3.75 -9.06
CA ASP A 195 9.11 3.98 -10.46
C ASP A 195 9.06 2.69 -11.28
N ILE A 196 8.66 2.85 -12.55
CA ILE A 196 8.57 1.73 -13.50
C ILE A 196 9.93 1.04 -13.74
N GLY A 197 11.03 1.81 -13.68
CA GLY A 197 12.38 1.25 -13.88
C GLY A 197 12.78 0.32 -12.74
N GLN A 198 12.47 0.68 -11.51
CA GLN A 198 12.72 -0.16 -10.34
C GLN A 198 11.78 -1.37 -10.27
N MET A 199 10.53 -1.22 -10.73
CA MET A 199 9.55 -2.32 -10.79
C MET A 199 9.83 -3.30 -11.93
N TYR A 200 10.45 -2.85 -13.01
CA TYR A 200 10.66 -3.68 -14.21
C TYR A 200 11.37 -5.01 -13.95
N PRO A 201 12.49 -5.08 -13.20
CA PRO A 201 13.14 -6.35 -12.92
C PRO A 201 12.26 -7.32 -12.13
N LEU A 202 11.49 -6.80 -11.17
CA LEU A 202 10.58 -7.56 -10.33
C LEU A 202 9.50 -8.26 -11.17
N ILE A 203 8.95 -7.54 -12.13
CA ILE A 203 7.87 -7.99 -13.01
C ILE A 203 8.42 -8.86 -14.15
N SER A 204 9.43 -8.38 -14.89
CA SER A 204 9.96 -9.06 -16.09
C SER A 204 10.64 -10.40 -15.77
N GLN A 205 11.16 -10.55 -14.57
CA GLN A 205 11.73 -11.81 -14.08
C GLN A 205 10.69 -12.70 -13.39
N GLN A 206 9.42 -12.29 -13.33
CA GLN A 206 8.36 -13.04 -12.65
C GLN A 206 8.77 -13.39 -11.21
N ALA A 207 9.27 -12.39 -10.49
CA ALA A 207 9.75 -12.55 -9.12
C ALA A 207 8.61 -12.51 -8.09
N ILE A 208 7.44 -12.02 -8.50
CA ILE A 208 6.24 -11.85 -7.69
C ILE A 208 5.00 -12.34 -8.42
N ASP A 209 3.97 -12.66 -7.67
CA ASP A 209 2.67 -13.09 -8.16
C ASP A 209 1.64 -11.94 -8.10
N ILE A 210 1.85 -10.97 -7.21
CA ILE A 210 1.02 -9.77 -7.03
C ILE A 210 1.94 -8.55 -6.89
N ALA A 211 1.63 -7.48 -7.61
CA ALA A 211 2.38 -6.23 -7.49
C ALA A 211 1.69 -5.27 -6.51
N ASN A 212 2.41 -4.87 -5.47
CA ASN A 212 1.98 -3.84 -4.54
C ASN A 212 2.32 -2.47 -5.13
N VAL A 213 1.30 -1.70 -5.48
CA VAL A 213 1.43 -0.39 -6.13
C VAL A 213 0.72 0.67 -5.29
N GLY A 214 1.31 1.84 -5.17
CA GLY A 214 0.74 2.93 -4.40
C GLY A 214 1.21 4.29 -4.87
N VAL A 215 0.85 5.33 -4.13
CA VAL A 215 1.24 6.72 -4.43
C VAL A 215 2.76 6.91 -4.48
N GLY A 216 3.51 6.06 -3.76
CA GLY A 216 4.97 6.03 -3.78
C GLY A 216 5.60 5.76 -5.14
N HIS A 217 4.84 5.26 -6.11
CA HIS A 217 5.29 5.06 -7.49
C HIS A 217 5.12 6.33 -8.34
N SER A 218 5.62 7.45 -7.86
CA SER A 218 5.56 8.76 -8.53
C SER A 218 4.13 9.24 -8.81
N GLY A 219 3.21 9.01 -7.87
CA GLY A 219 1.81 9.45 -7.96
C GLY A 219 0.92 8.53 -8.79
N ILE A 220 -0.23 9.05 -9.20
CA ILE A 220 -1.23 8.34 -10.02
C ILE A 220 -0.66 8.01 -11.40
N THR A 221 0.08 8.94 -12.00
CA THR A 221 0.68 8.76 -13.33
C THR A 221 1.68 7.61 -13.34
N GLY A 222 2.63 7.60 -12.42
CA GLY A 222 3.64 6.53 -12.33
C GLY A 222 3.04 5.19 -11.92
N ALA A 223 2.13 5.17 -10.94
CA ALA A 223 1.42 3.97 -10.51
C ALA A 223 0.63 3.34 -11.68
N ARG A 224 -0.01 4.14 -12.54
CA ARG A 224 -0.70 3.66 -13.73
C ARG A 224 0.25 3.02 -14.74
N GLN A 225 1.45 3.59 -14.92
CA GLN A 225 2.46 2.99 -15.82
C GLN A 225 2.91 1.62 -15.30
N VAL A 226 3.19 1.50 -14.01
CA VAL A 226 3.55 0.22 -13.37
C VAL A 226 2.42 -0.80 -13.53
N SER A 227 1.17 -0.39 -13.26
CA SER A 227 0.00 -1.27 -13.38
C SER A 227 -0.23 -1.76 -14.81
N ASN A 228 -0.01 -0.91 -15.80
CA ASN A 228 -0.10 -1.30 -17.21
C ASN A 228 1.00 -2.31 -17.61
N MET A 229 2.20 -2.16 -17.06
CA MET A 229 3.26 -3.14 -17.24
C MET A 229 2.89 -4.48 -16.58
N CYS A 230 2.36 -4.47 -15.35
CA CYS A 230 1.87 -5.66 -14.69
C CYS A 230 0.78 -6.37 -15.51
N TYR A 231 -0.14 -5.61 -16.11
CA TYR A 231 -1.19 -6.16 -16.97
C TYR A 231 -0.62 -6.96 -18.15
N ALA A 232 0.45 -6.48 -18.78
CA ALA A 232 1.11 -7.18 -19.89
C ALA A 232 1.76 -8.52 -19.48
N TYR A 233 2.04 -8.70 -18.19
CA TYR A 233 2.62 -9.92 -17.62
C TYR A 233 1.60 -10.78 -16.85
N GLU A 234 0.31 -10.49 -16.96
CA GLU A 234 -0.77 -11.20 -16.23
C GLU A 234 -0.63 -11.12 -14.69
N ILE A 235 0.06 -10.07 -14.19
CA ILE A 235 0.25 -9.85 -12.76
C ILE A 235 -0.85 -8.93 -12.23
N PRO A 236 -1.68 -9.38 -11.27
CA PRO A 236 -2.64 -8.52 -10.60
C PRO A 236 -1.96 -7.46 -9.73
N VAL A 237 -2.63 -6.33 -9.57
CA VAL A 237 -2.17 -5.20 -8.76
C VAL A 237 -3.01 -5.09 -7.50
N THR A 238 -2.35 -4.99 -6.37
CA THR A 238 -2.95 -4.58 -5.10
C THR A 238 -2.56 -3.13 -4.83
N MET A 239 -3.57 -2.27 -4.64
CA MET A 239 -3.31 -0.87 -4.38
C MET A 239 -3.03 -0.66 -2.90
N MET A 240 -1.83 -0.12 -2.61
CA MET A 240 -1.43 0.20 -1.25
C MET A 240 -2.12 1.47 -0.77
N ASN A 241 -2.48 1.48 0.50
CA ASN A 241 -3.15 2.62 1.11
C ASN A 241 -2.19 3.80 1.26
N CYS A 242 -2.75 4.97 1.05
CA CYS A 242 -2.18 6.22 1.51
C CYS A 242 -3.24 6.98 2.32
N PRO A 243 -2.86 7.96 3.12
CA PRO A 243 -3.84 8.83 3.78
C PRO A 243 -4.87 9.34 2.76
N ALA A 244 -6.15 9.27 3.10
CA ALA A 244 -7.26 9.71 2.28
C ALA A 244 -7.59 8.87 1.02
N ASN A 245 -7.11 7.63 0.94
CA ASN A 245 -7.41 6.70 -0.16
C ASN A 245 -7.24 7.34 -1.57
N PHE A 246 -6.22 8.17 -1.76
CA PHE A 246 -5.96 8.89 -3.02
C PHE A 246 -5.85 7.97 -4.23
N MET A 247 -5.52 6.72 -4.01
CA MET A 247 -5.34 5.73 -5.07
C MET A 247 -6.62 4.96 -5.42
N ALA A 248 -7.70 5.11 -4.65
CA ALA A 248 -8.96 4.41 -4.92
C ALA A 248 -9.54 4.73 -6.32
N PRO A 249 -9.49 5.98 -6.83
CA PRO A 249 -9.93 6.28 -8.19
C PRO A 249 -9.13 5.54 -9.26
N LEU A 250 -7.81 5.40 -9.08
CA LEU A 250 -6.98 4.61 -9.99
C LEU A 250 -7.28 3.11 -9.85
N ALA A 251 -7.40 2.60 -8.62
CA ALA A 251 -7.75 1.21 -8.37
C ALA A 251 -9.03 0.79 -9.12
N ALA A 252 -10.06 1.63 -9.08
CA ALA A 252 -11.32 1.39 -9.79
C ALA A 252 -11.17 1.40 -11.32
N ALA A 253 -10.16 2.09 -11.86
CA ALA A 253 -9.91 2.24 -13.30
C ALA A 253 -8.98 1.17 -13.89
N LEU A 254 -8.30 0.38 -13.05
CA LEU A 254 -7.34 -0.62 -13.52
C LEU A 254 -8.01 -1.97 -13.80
N PRO A 255 -7.79 -2.56 -15.00
CA PRO A 255 -8.40 -3.84 -15.35
C PRO A 255 -7.84 -5.04 -14.57
N ASN A 256 -6.63 -4.92 -14.04
CA ASN A 256 -5.93 -5.96 -13.26
C ASN A 256 -5.86 -5.63 -11.75
N HIS A 257 -6.68 -4.70 -11.26
CA HIS A 257 -6.75 -4.44 -9.83
C HIS A 257 -7.44 -5.59 -9.11
N ASN A 258 -6.81 -6.05 -8.02
CA ASN A 258 -7.34 -7.11 -7.17
C ASN A 258 -8.05 -6.51 -5.94
N MET A 259 -7.28 -5.96 -5.02
CA MET A 259 -7.80 -5.37 -3.78
C MET A 259 -7.04 -4.10 -3.43
N MET A 260 -7.66 -3.26 -2.62
CA MET A 260 -7.04 -2.05 -2.06
C MET A 260 -6.94 -2.16 -0.55
N GLU A 261 -5.77 -1.82 -0.03
CA GLU A 261 -5.52 -1.75 1.40
C GLU A 261 -6.37 -0.66 2.07
N VAL A 262 -7.01 -1.01 3.17
CA VAL A 262 -7.73 -0.06 4.02
C VAL A 262 -7.20 -0.16 5.44
N VAL A 263 -6.69 0.98 5.92
CA VAL A 263 -6.36 1.18 7.33
C VAL A 263 -7.60 1.74 8.02
N ASP A 264 -7.68 1.62 9.34
CA ASP A 264 -8.84 2.03 10.15
C ASP A 264 -9.44 3.38 9.66
N PRO A 265 -10.68 3.38 9.15
CA PRO A 265 -11.34 4.59 8.65
C PRO A 265 -11.66 5.60 9.75
N GLY A 266 -11.55 5.21 11.04
CA GLY A 266 -11.77 6.09 12.18
C GLY A 266 -10.59 7.00 12.55
N ARG A 267 -9.48 6.95 11.80
CA ARG A 267 -8.35 7.86 12.06
C ARG A 267 -8.65 9.28 11.59
N GLU A 268 -8.60 10.23 12.51
CA GLU A 268 -8.66 11.65 12.16
C GLU A 268 -7.47 12.03 11.28
N GLY A 269 -7.77 12.73 10.17
CA GLY A 269 -6.80 13.22 9.21
C GLY A 269 -6.89 14.73 9.02
N ALA A 270 -6.13 15.26 8.07
CA ALA A 270 -6.13 16.67 7.67
C ALA A 270 -7.37 17.08 6.85
N PHE A 271 -8.36 16.21 6.72
CA PHE A 271 -9.52 16.41 5.87
C PHE A 271 -10.79 16.55 6.73
N ASP A 272 -11.69 17.45 6.34
CA ASP A 272 -12.98 17.63 7.01
C ASP A 272 -14.02 16.65 6.51
N SER A 273 -13.97 16.30 5.24
CA SER A 273 -14.86 15.30 4.66
C SER A 273 -14.22 14.57 3.49
N TRP A 274 -14.71 13.36 3.25
CA TRP A 274 -14.37 12.51 2.12
C TRP A 274 -15.66 12.06 1.47
N ASP A 275 -15.68 12.07 0.15
CA ASP A 275 -16.80 11.54 -0.62
C ASP A 275 -16.59 10.05 -0.91
N ASN A 276 -16.16 9.29 0.10
CA ASN A 276 -16.07 7.83 0.02
C ASN A 276 -16.37 7.16 1.37
N HIS A 277 -16.80 5.91 1.31
CA HIS A 277 -17.08 5.07 2.47
C HIS A 277 -16.84 3.60 2.11
N ILE A 278 -16.88 2.73 3.12
CA ILE A 278 -16.80 1.29 2.91
C ILE A 278 -18.20 0.69 3.05
N GLU A 279 -18.62 -0.04 2.04
CA GLU A 279 -19.91 -0.73 1.99
C GLU A 279 -19.74 -2.09 1.31
N ASP A 280 -20.26 -3.15 1.93
CA ASP A 280 -20.18 -4.52 1.43
C ASP A 280 -18.76 -4.98 1.01
N GLY A 281 -17.75 -4.49 1.75
CA GLY A 281 -16.35 -4.80 1.48
C GLY A 281 -15.72 -4.06 0.29
N TRP A 282 -16.38 -3.00 -0.17
CA TRP A 282 -15.87 -2.12 -1.22
C TRP A 282 -15.66 -0.71 -0.69
N ILE A 283 -14.62 -0.06 -1.15
CA ILE A 283 -14.50 1.39 -1.08
C ILE A 283 -15.41 1.94 -2.17
N VAL A 284 -16.48 2.63 -1.77
CA VAL A 284 -17.45 3.28 -2.66
C VAL A 284 -17.14 4.77 -2.69
N MET A 285 -16.78 5.27 -3.85
CA MET A 285 -16.47 6.68 -4.08
C MET A 285 -17.72 7.41 -4.59
N GLY A 286 -17.92 8.62 -4.08
CA GLY A 286 -19.03 9.46 -4.48
C GLY A 286 -18.83 10.17 -5.82
N ASN A 287 -19.60 11.21 -6.05
CA ASN A 287 -19.66 11.95 -7.31
C ASN A 287 -19.14 13.39 -7.21
N LYS A 288 -18.60 13.81 -6.07
CA LYS A 288 -17.98 15.14 -5.98
C LYS A 288 -16.80 15.25 -6.95
N PRO A 289 -16.61 16.39 -7.62
CA PRO A 289 -15.50 16.60 -8.55
C PRO A 289 -14.13 16.36 -7.89
N GLY A 290 -13.19 15.84 -8.66
CA GLY A 290 -11.84 15.51 -8.18
C GLY A 290 -11.84 14.28 -7.29
N LEU A 291 -11.03 14.32 -6.24
CA LEU A 291 -10.92 13.26 -5.22
C LEU A 291 -12.10 13.24 -4.25
N GLY A 292 -13.01 14.24 -4.31
CA GLY A 292 -14.12 14.36 -3.37
C GLY A 292 -13.68 14.70 -1.94
N ILE A 293 -12.50 15.29 -1.77
CA ILE A 293 -11.90 15.60 -0.47
C ILE A 293 -12.03 17.10 -0.19
N GLU A 294 -12.43 17.45 1.03
CA GLU A 294 -12.38 18.80 1.57
C GLU A 294 -11.22 18.91 2.55
N VAL A 295 -10.28 19.80 2.22
CA VAL A 295 -9.06 20.01 3.00
C VAL A 295 -9.30 21.02 4.11
N ASN A 296 -8.92 20.69 5.35
CA ASN A 296 -8.93 21.62 6.46
C ASN A 296 -7.55 22.27 6.63
N GLU A 297 -7.41 23.52 6.19
CA GLU A 297 -6.15 24.24 6.26
C GLU A 297 -5.64 24.46 7.70
N ASP A 298 -6.53 24.64 8.66
CA ASP A 298 -6.14 24.86 10.06
C ASP A 298 -5.61 23.56 10.69
N LYS A 299 -6.22 22.41 10.37
CA LYS A 299 -5.68 21.09 10.76
C LYS A 299 -4.29 20.86 10.14
N ILE A 300 -4.10 21.21 8.86
CA ILE A 300 -2.79 21.10 8.21
C ILE A 300 -1.75 21.98 8.89
N LYS A 301 -2.10 23.25 9.20
CA LYS A 301 -1.18 24.15 9.92
C LYS A 301 -0.84 23.62 11.30
N ALA A 302 -1.81 23.08 12.03
CA ALA A 302 -1.59 22.46 13.33
C ALA A 302 -0.66 21.23 13.22
N MET A 303 -0.85 20.39 12.22
CA MET A 303 0.02 19.23 11.95
C MET A 303 1.45 19.64 11.59
N GLN A 304 1.63 20.74 10.85
CA GLN A 304 2.97 21.26 10.51
C GLN A 304 3.75 21.75 11.74
N ALA A 305 3.05 22.20 12.78
CA ALA A 305 3.66 22.64 14.04
C ALA A 305 4.10 21.48 14.94
N VAL A 306 3.66 20.26 14.66
CA VAL A 306 4.09 19.06 15.40
C VAL A 306 5.44 18.60 14.84
N ASP A 307 6.47 18.64 15.68
CA ASP A 307 7.72 17.95 15.38
C ASP A 307 7.46 16.44 15.45
N PHE A 308 7.23 15.83 14.29
CA PHE A 308 7.07 14.39 14.19
C PHE A 308 8.34 13.62 14.58
N GLY A 309 9.43 14.31 14.97
CA GLY A 309 10.68 13.75 15.37
C GLY A 309 11.13 12.61 14.44
N ARG A 310 12.35 12.41 14.17
CA ARG A 310 12.83 11.23 13.45
C ARG A 310 12.58 10.02 14.36
N LYS A 311 11.35 9.50 14.35
CA LYS A 311 11.14 8.17 14.92
C LYS A 311 12.08 7.24 14.14
N PRO A 312 12.89 6.44 14.82
CA PRO A 312 13.64 5.39 14.14
C PRO A 312 12.64 4.62 13.29
N GLY A 313 13.05 4.29 12.08
CA GLY A 313 12.18 3.64 11.11
C GLY A 313 11.55 2.37 11.66
N PHE A 314 10.76 1.78 10.84
CA PHE A 314 9.91 0.63 11.04
C PHE A 314 10.33 -0.29 12.21
N PRO A 315 9.39 -0.81 12.98
CA PRO A 315 9.65 -1.55 14.22
C PRO A 315 10.39 -2.89 14.05
N PHE A 316 10.60 -3.35 12.83
CA PHE A 316 11.37 -4.58 12.64
C PHE A 316 12.86 -4.31 12.89
N PRO A 317 13.47 -5.00 13.87
CA PRO A 317 14.91 -4.95 14.02
C PRO A 317 15.53 -5.47 12.71
N ARG A 318 16.58 -4.82 12.27
CA ARG A 318 17.30 -5.31 11.12
C ARG A 318 17.88 -6.67 11.47
N ARG A 319 17.54 -7.72 10.69
CA ARG A 319 18.10 -9.06 10.93
C ARG A 319 19.64 -9.00 10.90
N GLU A 320 20.27 -9.75 11.79
CA GLU A 320 21.69 -9.96 11.79
C GLU A 320 22.05 -11.04 10.76
N GLY A 321 22.80 -10.66 9.72
CA GLY A 321 23.34 -11.58 8.72
C GLY A 321 22.29 -12.35 7.90
N ALA A 322 22.74 -13.37 7.19
CA ALA A 322 21.92 -14.28 6.39
C ALA A 322 21.59 -15.59 7.14
N ALA A 323 21.28 -15.50 8.44
CA ALA A 323 20.99 -16.67 9.25
C ALA A 323 19.86 -17.52 8.65
N LEU A 324 20.00 -18.85 8.70
CA LEU A 324 18.96 -19.78 8.28
C LEU A 324 17.79 -19.86 9.27
N TRP A 325 17.99 -19.37 10.49
CA TRP A 325 17.02 -19.34 11.58
C TRP A 325 16.76 -17.91 11.97
N ILE A 326 15.50 -17.58 12.15
CA ILE A 326 15.09 -16.36 12.82
C ILE A 326 15.01 -16.73 14.30
N LYS A 327 15.71 -15.96 15.14
CA LYS A 327 15.51 -16.05 16.58
C LYS A 327 14.14 -15.44 16.88
N ASP A 328 13.28 -16.20 17.54
CA ASP A 328 12.05 -15.63 18.07
C ASP A 328 12.36 -14.48 19.04
N ILE A 329 11.68 -13.39 18.84
CA ILE A 329 11.78 -12.20 19.68
C ILE A 329 10.65 -12.28 20.70
N GLU A 330 11.02 -12.28 21.98
CA GLU A 330 10.02 -12.33 23.04
C GLU A 330 9.20 -11.02 23.12
N PRO A 331 7.91 -11.10 23.49
CA PRO A 331 7.10 -9.92 23.71
C PRO A 331 7.77 -8.96 24.70
N GLY A 332 8.01 -7.72 24.26
CA GLY A 332 8.68 -6.68 25.05
C GLY A 332 10.18 -6.51 24.79
N GLU A 333 10.85 -7.42 24.06
CA GLU A 333 12.24 -7.22 23.62
C GLU A 333 12.36 -6.10 22.57
N VAL A 334 11.27 -5.79 21.86
CA VAL A 334 11.22 -4.70 20.88
C VAL A 334 10.44 -3.53 21.47
N SER A 335 11.11 -2.40 21.61
CA SER A 335 10.44 -1.16 22.02
C SER A 335 9.79 -0.48 20.80
N TRP A 336 8.48 -0.40 20.83
CA TRP A 336 7.65 0.30 19.83
C TRP A 336 7.44 1.78 20.17
N LYS A 337 8.11 2.29 21.19
CA LYS A 337 7.96 3.66 21.68
C LYS A 337 8.91 4.63 21.00
#